data_5b959e835a37b7836ce87f56ba7612bc
#
_entry.id   5b959e835a37b7836ce87f56ba7612bc
#
_cell.length_a   1.000
_cell.length_b   1.000
_cell.length_c   1.000
_cell.angle_alpha   90.00
_cell.angle_beta   90.00
_cell.angle_gamma   90.00
#
_symmetry.space_group_name_H-M   'P 1'
#
loop_
_entity.id
_entity.type
_entity.pdbx_description
1 polymer ?
#
loop_
_entity_poly.entity_id
_entity_poly.type
_entity_poly.pdbx_seq_one_letter_code
_entity_poly.pdbx_strand_id
1 'polypeptide(L)'
;MNFSSERLPVGLALLSSVFGFACSGTITDPSTTHETEAAAAASLNGLNSINGLNSINGLNSINGLNSINGLNSINGLNSINGLNSINGMLSTADGRNTFSYLVKCALPVGHTVSAVIGGTSYSFPGQLGFAPEWETSMCGDSCQQYLSACVLAHVNTSGQHVALWLDSDNPAVGWGRSTDYPYQEGSFFGNIFTSPPKAYYCNGKDFDVGLVPGRLGATSGSIYQNPYASGSSYCADYCKAAPAPSTGDGFTSCNGMRVVTVWRNFDPSVEYTVYNRKSGKVMSIAGGSKVSNARVTQAAYDANNSSMRWRIVQISPNNYKFTNVKSGMVMDMMAGSTADGTDLIQYPDNGGVNQLWTFTPTGDGYYKFSPSINAKASLDVHGDASMEGAKVEEYAWVGSTNQQWSIKPHKDNLGPN
;
A
#
# COMPACT_ATOMS: atom_id res chain seq x y z
N MET A 1 67.64 41.03 32.43
CA MET A 1 68.38 39.90 32.98
C MET A 1 67.89 38.66 32.31
N ASN A 2 68.61 38.30 31.32
CA ASN A 2 69.42 37.11 31.11
C ASN A 2 68.60 35.85 30.89
N PHE A 3 68.67 35.43 29.68
CA PHE A 3 69.37 34.27 29.07
C PHE A 3 68.64 32.96 29.29
N SER A 4 68.49 32.03 28.40
CA SER A 4 69.14 31.68 27.12
C SER A 4 68.43 30.45 26.62
N SER A 5 68.13 30.36 25.30
CA SER A 5 68.71 29.53 24.26
C SER A 5 68.88 28.06 24.64
N GLU A 6 68.34 27.12 23.83
CA GLU A 6 69.02 26.46 22.72
C GLU A 6 68.09 25.39 22.08
N ARG A 7 67.83 25.54 20.75
CA ARG A 7 68.31 24.73 19.65
C ARG A 7 67.74 23.30 19.51
N LEU A 8 67.15 23.16 18.37
CA LEU A 8 66.95 22.01 17.49
C LEU A 8 68.17 21.06 17.36
N PRO A 9 67.96 19.80 16.84
CA PRO A 9 67.62 19.58 15.44
C PRO A 9 66.72 18.32 15.08
N VAL A 10 66.01 18.43 14.02
CA VAL A 10 66.09 17.74 12.72
C VAL A 10 65.88 16.21 12.69
N GLY A 11 64.96 15.79 11.92
CA GLY A 11 64.82 14.45 11.39
C GLY A 11 63.37 14.18 10.85
N LEU A 12 63.06 14.70 9.79
CA LEU A 12 62.81 14.22 8.42
C LEU A 12 62.24 12.80 8.34
N ALA A 13 60.97 12.69 7.99
CA ALA A 13 60.42 11.76 6.99
C ALA A 13 58.97 12.11 6.63
N LEU A 14 58.80 12.73 5.49
CA LEU A 14 57.56 12.83 4.72
C LEU A 14 57.17 11.44 4.24
N LEU A 15 56.00 10.99 4.66
CA LEU A 15 55.21 9.99 3.90
C LEU A 15 53.80 10.51 3.83
N SER A 16 53.52 11.21 2.76
CA SER A 16 52.19 11.57 2.29
C SER A 16 51.48 10.31 1.80
N SER A 17 50.63 9.72 2.62
CA SER A 17 49.61 8.80 2.17
C SER A 17 48.33 9.62 1.96
N VAL A 18 48.09 9.98 0.71
CA VAL A 18 46.83 10.47 0.22
C VAL A 18 45.83 9.31 0.29
N PHE A 19 45.09 9.23 1.38
CA PHE A 19 43.85 8.44 1.39
C PHE A 19 42.83 9.22 0.62
N GLY A 20 42.70 8.87 -0.67
CA GLY A 20 41.55 9.18 -1.45
C GLY A 20 40.34 8.47 -0.83
N PHE A 21 39.52 9.20 -0.10
CA PHE A 21 38.15 8.77 0.16
C PHE A 21 37.40 8.81 -1.18
N ALA A 22 37.40 7.68 -1.86
CA ALA A 22 36.39 7.39 -2.85
C ALA A 22 35.11 7.24 -2.06
N CYS A 23 34.26 8.30 -2.11
CA CYS A 23 32.88 8.23 -1.72
C CYS A 23 32.17 7.36 -2.78
N SER A 24 32.29 6.05 -2.67
CA SER A 24 31.40 5.09 -3.29
C SER A 24 30.10 5.14 -2.48
N GLY A 25 29.31 6.18 -2.74
CA GLY A 25 27.92 6.19 -2.35
C GLY A 25 27.22 5.13 -3.19
N THR A 26 27.14 3.92 -2.68
CA THR A 26 26.09 3.00 -3.10
C THR A 26 24.78 3.71 -2.77
N ILE A 27 24.10 4.17 -3.80
CA ILE A 27 22.70 4.55 -3.71
C ILE A 27 21.98 3.23 -3.39
N THR A 28 21.83 2.94 -2.08
CA THR A 28 20.94 1.87 -1.65
C THR A 28 19.54 2.33 -2.01
N ASP A 29 18.95 1.69 -3.00
CA ASP A 29 17.54 1.87 -3.35
C ASP A 29 16.73 1.71 -2.06
N PRO A 30 15.96 2.74 -1.63
CA PRO A 30 15.14 2.63 -0.41
C PRO A 30 14.17 1.46 -0.46
N SER A 31 13.86 0.93 -1.65
CA SER A 31 13.05 -0.27 -1.83
C SER A 31 13.71 -1.53 -1.27
N THR A 32 15.05 -1.64 -1.36
CA THR A 32 15.78 -2.84 -0.91
C THR A 32 15.87 -2.94 0.62
N THR A 33 15.93 -1.82 1.32
CA THR A 33 15.95 -1.82 2.80
C THR A 33 14.59 -2.18 3.40
N HIS A 34 13.49 -1.70 2.80
CA HIS A 34 12.14 -2.10 3.20
C HIS A 34 11.84 -3.58 2.91
N GLU A 35 12.34 -4.11 1.80
CA GLU A 35 12.16 -5.52 1.44
C GLU A 35 12.91 -6.47 2.38
N THR A 36 14.11 -6.09 2.85
CA THR A 36 14.88 -6.90 3.80
C THR A 36 14.32 -6.86 5.22
N GLU A 37 13.80 -5.73 5.67
CA GLU A 37 13.12 -5.64 6.97
C GLU A 37 11.79 -6.40 6.97
N ALA A 38 11.03 -6.36 5.87
CA ALA A 38 9.80 -7.13 5.73
C ALA A 38 10.04 -8.65 5.76
N ALA A 39 11.11 -9.10 5.14
CA ALA A 39 11.49 -10.52 5.16
C ALA A 39 11.94 -11.02 6.55
N ALA A 40 12.58 -10.15 7.33
CA ALA A 40 12.97 -10.47 8.72
C ALA A 40 11.78 -10.43 9.69
N ALA A 41 10.73 -9.68 9.34
CA ALA A 41 9.49 -9.57 10.10
C ALA A 41 8.39 -10.53 9.61
N ALA A 42 8.73 -11.57 8.83
CA ALA A 42 7.79 -12.63 8.44
C ALA A 42 7.27 -13.34 9.68
N SER A 43 6.39 -12.66 10.39
CA SER A 43 5.58 -13.22 11.46
C SER A 43 4.41 -13.97 10.81
N LEU A 44 3.88 -14.94 11.49
CA LEU A 44 2.71 -15.75 11.10
C LEU A 44 1.41 -14.91 10.84
N ASN A 45 1.52 -13.61 10.68
CA ASN A 45 0.40 -12.66 10.72
C ASN A 45 0.30 -11.75 9.48
N GLY A 46 0.70 -12.23 8.30
CA GLY A 46 0.72 -11.45 7.07
C GLY A 46 2.12 -10.95 6.70
N LEU A 47 2.29 -10.43 5.52
CA LEU A 47 3.57 -10.05 4.95
C LEU A 47 3.52 -8.68 4.27
N ASN A 48 4.48 -7.82 4.62
CA ASN A 48 4.71 -6.57 3.92
C ASN A 48 5.43 -6.83 2.59
N SER A 49 4.98 -6.21 1.52
CA SER A 49 5.59 -6.30 0.19
C SER A 49 5.44 -4.99 -0.58
N ILE A 50 6.27 -4.80 -1.60
CA ILE A 50 6.23 -3.63 -2.47
C ILE A 50 5.71 -4.03 -3.84
N ASN A 51 4.65 -3.34 -4.27
CA ASN A 51 4.10 -3.46 -5.59
C ASN A 51 4.94 -2.61 -6.58
N GLY A 52 5.41 -3.20 -7.63
CA GLY A 52 6.20 -2.50 -8.66
C GLY A 52 6.15 -3.21 -10.02
N LEU A 53 5.30 -4.22 -10.15
CA LEU A 53 5.12 -4.90 -11.42
C LEU A 53 4.36 -4.00 -12.40
N ASN A 54 5.08 -3.11 -13.11
CA ASN A 54 4.55 -2.33 -14.21
C ASN A 54 4.47 -3.21 -15.46
N SER A 55 3.46 -4.06 -15.52
CA SER A 55 3.44 -4.94 -16.68
C SER A 55 2.06 -5.47 -17.01
N ILE A 56 1.21 -4.58 -17.39
CA ILE A 56 0.22 -4.88 -18.41
C ILE A 56 0.93 -5.48 -19.64
N ASN A 57 2.07 -4.95 -20.04
CA ASN A 57 2.81 -5.39 -21.22
C ASN A 57 3.50 -6.76 -21.04
N GLY A 58 4.04 -7.08 -19.89
CA GLY A 58 4.69 -8.38 -19.66
C GLY A 58 3.67 -9.51 -19.52
N LEU A 59 2.56 -9.30 -18.79
CA LEU A 59 1.48 -10.27 -18.66
C LEU A 59 0.55 -10.29 -19.88
N ASN A 60 0.30 -9.16 -20.53
CA ASN A 60 -0.55 -9.08 -21.74
C ASN A 60 0.15 -9.46 -23.03
N SER A 61 1.47 -9.59 -23.06
CA SER A 61 2.10 -10.12 -24.25
C SER A 61 1.69 -11.58 -24.38
N ILE A 62 1.23 -11.98 -25.58
CA ILE A 62 0.95 -13.39 -25.91
C ILE A 62 2.15 -14.27 -25.54
N ASN A 63 3.35 -13.73 -25.63
CA ASN A 63 4.58 -14.40 -25.23
C ASN A 63 4.82 -14.46 -23.72
N GLY A 64 4.35 -13.48 -22.92
CA GLY A 64 4.48 -13.47 -21.47
C GLY A 64 3.67 -14.58 -20.81
N LEU A 65 2.35 -14.62 -21.02
CA LEU A 65 1.47 -15.63 -20.43
C LEU A 65 1.70 -17.03 -21.01
N ASN A 66 1.95 -17.14 -22.31
CA ASN A 66 2.28 -18.44 -22.92
C ASN A 66 3.62 -18.99 -22.44
N SER A 67 4.59 -18.12 -22.13
CA SER A 67 5.87 -18.55 -21.55
C SER A 67 5.72 -18.98 -20.09
N ILE A 68 4.79 -18.39 -19.33
CA ILE A 68 4.45 -18.86 -17.97
C ILE A 68 3.92 -20.29 -18.02
N ASN A 69 3.09 -20.66 -19.00
CA ASN A 69 2.66 -22.04 -19.19
C ASN A 69 3.82 -23.00 -19.43
N GLY A 70 4.88 -22.57 -20.14
CA GLY A 70 6.09 -23.35 -20.36
C GLY A 70 6.98 -23.51 -19.11
N LEU A 71 6.84 -22.63 -18.12
CA LEU A 71 7.57 -22.69 -16.86
C LEU A 71 7.13 -23.84 -15.94
N ASN A 72 5.96 -24.41 -16.17
CA ASN A 72 5.48 -25.54 -15.39
C ASN A 72 6.15 -26.86 -15.84
N SER A 73 7.48 -26.84 -15.94
CA SER A 73 8.25 -28.05 -16.28
C SER A 73 8.36 -28.97 -15.06
N ILE A 74 8.44 -30.28 -15.35
CA ILE A 74 8.58 -31.36 -14.34
C ILE A 74 9.78 -31.13 -13.39
N ASN A 75 10.76 -30.34 -13.81
CA ASN A 75 12.06 -30.23 -13.15
C ASN A 75 12.26 -28.94 -12.34
N GLY A 76 11.23 -28.08 -12.21
CA GLY A 76 11.31 -26.85 -11.44
C GLY A 76 12.06 -25.69 -12.11
N LEU A 77 12.14 -24.57 -11.42
CA LEU A 77 12.72 -23.31 -11.92
C LEU A 77 14.21 -23.39 -12.20
N ASN A 78 14.96 -24.17 -11.42
CA ASN A 78 16.41 -24.32 -11.54
C ASN A 78 16.84 -25.36 -12.59
N SER A 79 15.91 -26.04 -13.26
CA SER A 79 16.26 -27.00 -14.30
C SER A 79 16.64 -26.33 -15.62
N ILE A 80 17.58 -26.93 -16.37
CA ILE A 80 17.93 -26.46 -17.71
C ILE A 80 16.70 -26.42 -18.63
N ASN A 81 15.78 -27.36 -18.48
CA ASN A 81 14.55 -27.38 -19.27
C ASN A 81 13.56 -26.28 -18.86
N GLY A 82 13.47 -25.96 -17.57
CA GLY A 82 12.72 -24.81 -17.08
C GLY A 82 13.28 -23.49 -17.64
N LEU A 83 14.59 -23.29 -17.55
CA LEU A 83 15.27 -22.11 -18.10
C LEU A 83 15.20 -22.01 -19.62
N ASN A 84 15.26 -23.12 -20.36
CA ASN A 84 15.14 -23.14 -21.82
C ASN A 84 13.72 -22.82 -22.31
N SER A 85 12.69 -23.19 -21.56
CA SER A 85 11.31 -22.81 -21.88
C SER A 85 11.05 -21.32 -21.66
N ILE A 86 11.90 -20.64 -20.89
CA ILE A 86 11.84 -19.21 -20.55
C ILE A 86 12.47 -18.32 -21.62
N ASN A 87 13.23 -18.84 -22.58
CA ASN A 87 14.00 -18.05 -23.53
C ASN A 87 13.17 -16.94 -24.24
N GLY A 88 11.88 -17.17 -24.46
CA GLY A 88 10.97 -16.16 -24.99
C GLY A 88 10.68 -15.04 -23.98
N MET A 89 10.42 -15.35 -22.71
CA MET A 89 10.10 -14.38 -21.67
C MET A 89 11.33 -13.55 -21.26
N LEU A 90 12.45 -14.21 -20.99
CA LEU A 90 13.65 -13.54 -20.49
C LEU A 90 14.39 -12.73 -21.57
N SER A 91 14.04 -12.89 -22.84
CA SER A 91 14.63 -12.10 -23.93
C SER A 91 14.27 -10.61 -23.87
N THR A 92 13.14 -10.26 -23.26
CA THR A 92 12.69 -8.87 -23.13
C THR A 92 12.88 -8.32 -21.70
N ALA A 93 12.99 -7.01 -21.55
CA ALA A 93 13.06 -6.36 -20.23
C ALA A 93 11.79 -6.60 -19.42
N ASP A 94 10.62 -6.47 -20.03
CA ASP A 94 9.32 -6.69 -19.38
C ASP A 94 9.14 -8.15 -18.95
N GLY A 95 9.58 -9.08 -19.78
CA GLY A 95 9.56 -10.50 -19.45
C GLY A 95 10.48 -10.83 -18.26
N ARG A 96 11.68 -10.25 -18.21
CA ARG A 96 12.58 -10.39 -17.06
C ARG A 96 11.98 -9.81 -15.79
N ASN A 97 11.30 -8.65 -15.89
CA ASN A 97 10.60 -8.06 -14.76
C ASN A 97 9.48 -8.99 -14.25
N THR A 98 8.65 -9.51 -15.16
CA THR A 98 7.58 -10.46 -14.79
C THR A 98 8.16 -11.72 -14.13
N PHE A 99 9.26 -12.26 -14.68
CA PHE A 99 9.93 -13.41 -14.10
C PHE A 99 10.53 -13.12 -12.71
N SER A 100 11.07 -11.93 -12.53
CA SER A 100 11.55 -11.47 -11.21
C SER A 100 10.42 -11.55 -10.16
N TYR A 101 9.22 -11.08 -10.48
CA TYR A 101 8.08 -11.19 -9.56
C TYR A 101 7.58 -12.63 -9.37
N LEU A 102 7.66 -13.46 -10.40
CA LEU A 102 7.36 -14.90 -10.24
C LEU A 102 8.32 -15.56 -9.25
N VAL A 103 9.63 -15.32 -9.37
CA VAL A 103 10.62 -15.86 -8.43
C VAL A 103 10.49 -15.25 -7.05
N LYS A 104 10.26 -13.93 -6.96
CA LYS A 104 9.99 -13.21 -5.71
C LYS A 104 8.80 -13.82 -4.96
N CYS A 105 7.72 -14.09 -5.64
CA CYS A 105 6.54 -14.77 -5.08
C CYS A 105 6.83 -16.22 -4.68
N ALA A 106 7.51 -16.99 -5.55
CA ALA A 106 7.69 -18.42 -5.38
C ALA A 106 8.63 -18.77 -4.23
N LEU A 107 9.83 -18.20 -4.24
CA LEU A 107 10.94 -18.65 -3.40
C LEU A 107 11.10 -17.79 -2.15
N PRO A 108 11.54 -18.37 -1.04
CA PRO A 108 11.86 -17.63 0.17
C PRO A 108 13.16 -16.84 0.02
N VAL A 109 13.41 -15.92 0.97
CA VAL A 109 14.68 -15.20 1.08
C VAL A 109 15.86 -16.16 1.15
N GLY A 110 16.95 -15.82 0.47
CA GLY A 110 18.17 -16.64 0.39
C GLY A 110 18.20 -17.62 -0.79
N HIS A 111 17.07 -17.83 -1.46
CA HIS A 111 16.99 -18.62 -2.69
C HIS A 111 17.06 -17.71 -3.92
N THR A 112 17.72 -18.16 -4.98
CA THR A 112 17.94 -17.34 -6.17
C THR A 112 17.94 -18.21 -7.42
N VAL A 113 17.23 -17.76 -8.45
CA VAL A 113 17.31 -18.35 -9.79
C VAL A 113 18.25 -17.50 -10.64
N SER A 114 19.19 -18.14 -11.34
CA SER A 114 20.13 -17.47 -12.23
C SER A 114 19.98 -17.97 -13.66
N ALA A 115 20.05 -17.06 -14.63
CA ALA A 115 19.98 -17.38 -16.05
C ALA A 115 21.00 -16.56 -16.84
N VAL A 116 21.56 -17.14 -17.92
CA VAL A 116 22.41 -16.44 -18.87
C VAL A 116 21.67 -16.24 -20.19
N ILE A 117 21.48 -15.00 -20.59
CA ILE A 117 20.69 -14.63 -21.77
C ILE A 117 21.53 -13.71 -22.65
N GLY A 118 21.80 -14.15 -23.89
CA GLY A 118 22.63 -13.37 -24.80
C GLY A 118 24.04 -13.08 -24.26
N GLY A 119 24.58 -13.96 -23.43
CA GLY A 119 25.90 -13.79 -22.78
C GLY A 119 25.88 -12.95 -21.50
N THR A 120 24.72 -12.39 -21.10
CA THR A 120 24.56 -11.61 -19.87
C THR A 120 23.96 -12.48 -18.78
N SER A 121 24.57 -12.48 -17.59
CA SER A 121 24.05 -13.17 -16.40
C SER A 121 22.99 -12.32 -15.70
N TYR A 122 21.87 -12.92 -15.38
CA TYR A 122 20.77 -12.32 -14.59
C TYR A 122 20.54 -13.15 -13.34
N SER A 123 20.22 -12.50 -12.26
CA SER A 123 19.92 -13.10 -10.95
C SER A 123 18.55 -12.62 -10.48
N PHE A 124 17.70 -13.58 -10.06
CA PHE A 124 16.34 -13.34 -9.62
C PHE A 124 16.19 -13.89 -8.19
N PRO A 125 16.29 -13.04 -7.17
CA PRO A 125 16.16 -13.46 -5.79
C PRO A 125 14.71 -13.78 -5.41
N GLY A 126 14.53 -14.82 -4.58
CA GLY A 126 13.28 -15.12 -3.89
C GLY A 126 13.04 -14.19 -2.73
N GLN A 127 11.77 -14.07 -2.30
CA GLN A 127 11.40 -13.21 -1.17
C GLN A 127 10.24 -13.80 -0.35
N LEU A 128 9.13 -14.19 -0.97
CA LEU A 128 7.87 -14.43 -0.28
C LEU A 128 7.61 -15.90 0.04
N GLY A 129 8.18 -16.84 -0.73
CA GLY A 129 8.12 -18.27 -0.42
C GLY A 129 6.73 -18.91 -0.56
N PHE A 130 5.86 -18.42 -1.42
CA PHE A 130 4.52 -19.01 -1.63
C PHE A 130 4.57 -20.45 -2.19
N ALA A 131 5.65 -20.82 -2.86
CA ALA A 131 5.79 -22.09 -3.57
C ALA A 131 7.28 -22.55 -3.63
N PRO A 132 7.93 -22.78 -2.49
CA PRO A 132 9.35 -23.10 -2.45
C PRO A 132 9.66 -24.42 -3.17
N GLU A 133 8.70 -25.35 -3.24
CA GLU A 133 8.84 -26.62 -3.96
C GLU A 133 9.06 -26.43 -5.47
N TRP A 134 8.62 -25.33 -6.06
CA TRP A 134 8.81 -25.05 -7.47
C TRP A 134 10.28 -24.80 -7.86
N GLU A 135 11.15 -24.57 -6.91
CA GLU A 135 12.58 -24.46 -7.18
C GLU A 135 13.14 -25.71 -7.84
N THR A 136 12.70 -26.89 -7.41
CA THR A 136 13.26 -28.19 -7.79
C THR A 136 12.25 -29.19 -8.32
N SER A 137 10.96 -28.89 -8.27
CA SER A 137 9.88 -29.79 -8.67
C SER A 137 8.81 -29.05 -9.48
N MET A 138 7.86 -29.81 -10.02
CA MET A 138 6.71 -29.24 -10.73
C MET A 138 5.79 -28.49 -9.77
N CYS A 139 5.34 -27.30 -10.19
CA CYS A 139 4.31 -26.53 -9.50
C CYS A 139 2.94 -27.14 -9.76
N GLY A 140 2.36 -27.82 -8.78
CA GLY A 140 1.00 -28.37 -8.85
C GLY A 140 -0.07 -27.28 -8.84
N ASP A 141 -1.34 -27.66 -8.98
CA ASP A 141 -2.45 -26.71 -9.14
C ASP A 141 -2.55 -25.70 -7.98
N SER A 142 -2.41 -26.13 -6.73
CA SER A 142 -2.39 -25.22 -5.55
C SER A 142 -1.21 -24.25 -5.58
N CYS A 143 -0.03 -24.72 -5.93
CA CYS A 143 1.18 -23.92 -6.13
C CYS A 143 0.95 -22.85 -7.22
N GLN A 144 0.43 -23.25 -8.38
CA GLN A 144 0.12 -22.34 -9.49
C GLN A 144 -0.87 -21.25 -9.09
N GLN A 145 -1.91 -21.60 -8.31
CA GLN A 145 -2.92 -20.65 -7.87
C GLN A 145 -2.33 -19.64 -6.86
N TYR A 146 -1.51 -20.07 -5.90
CA TYR A 146 -0.83 -19.14 -4.98
C TYR A 146 0.12 -18.20 -5.71
N LEU A 147 0.93 -18.72 -6.64
CA LEU A 147 1.81 -17.89 -7.45
C LEU A 147 1.02 -16.90 -8.30
N SER A 148 -0.07 -17.35 -8.90
CA SER A 148 -0.95 -16.48 -9.69
C SER A 148 -1.51 -15.36 -8.82
N ALA A 149 -2.07 -15.70 -7.66
CA ALA A 149 -2.63 -14.73 -6.73
C ALA A 149 -1.59 -13.70 -6.27
N CYS A 150 -0.38 -14.17 -5.93
CA CYS A 150 0.73 -13.30 -5.52
C CYS A 150 1.17 -12.37 -6.66
N VAL A 151 1.44 -12.86 -7.85
CA VAL A 151 1.88 -12.04 -8.99
C VAL A 151 0.80 -11.02 -9.37
N LEU A 152 -0.46 -11.44 -9.40
CA LEU A 152 -1.60 -10.56 -9.69
C LEU A 152 -1.74 -9.45 -8.63
N ALA A 153 -1.49 -9.79 -7.36
CA ALA A 153 -1.48 -8.81 -6.26
C ALA A 153 -0.40 -7.72 -6.43
N HIS A 154 0.67 -7.99 -7.16
CA HIS A 154 1.76 -7.03 -7.42
C HIS A 154 1.58 -6.20 -8.69
N VAL A 155 0.54 -6.42 -9.47
CA VAL A 155 0.26 -5.61 -10.68
C VAL A 155 -0.11 -4.18 -10.30
N ASN A 156 0.47 -3.22 -11.04
CA ASN A 156 0.24 -1.80 -10.86
C ASN A 156 0.33 -1.09 -12.23
N THR A 157 -0.72 -0.36 -12.58
CA THR A 157 -0.80 0.31 -13.89
C THR A 157 0.12 1.53 -14.01
N SER A 158 0.50 2.14 -12.89
CA SER A 158 1.39 3.30 -12.87
C SER A 158 2.87 2.95 -12.91
N GLY A 159 3.25 1.69 -12.62
CA GLY A 159 4.63 1.27 -12.46
C GLY A 159 5.33 1.83 -11.23
N GLN A 160 4.62 2.50 -10.36
CA GLN A 160 5.16 3.03 -9.12
C GLN A 160 5.26 1.92 -8.05
N HIS A 161 6.25 2.06 -7.19
CA HIS A 161 6.37 1.20 -6.03
C HIS A 161 5.33 1.60 -4.98
N VAL A 162 4.41 0.68 -4.66
CA VAL A 162 3.36 0.89 -3.67
C VAL A 162 3.49 -0.19 -2.61
N ALA A 163 3.65 0.20 -1.37
CA ALA A 163 3.73 -0.72 -0.26
C ALA A 163 2.39 -1.46 -0.05
N LEU A 164 2.48 -2.77 0.13
CA LEU A 164 1.36 -3.69 0.31
C LEU A 164 1.58 -4.54 1.55
N TRP A 165 0.50 -4.90 2.21
CA TRP A 165 0.46 -6.01 3.15
C TRP A 165 -0.33 -7.15 2.53
N LEU A 166 0.21 -8.35 2.57
CA LEU A 166 -0.39 -9.56 1.99
C LEU A 166 -0.91 -10.46 3.10
N ASP A 167 -2.04 -11.07 2.87
CA ASP A 167 -2.74 -11.96 3.77
C ASP A 167 -3.28 -13.17 2.98
N SER A 168 -3.06 -14.38 3.45
CA SER A 168 -3.41 -15.62 2.76
C SER A 168 -3.41 -16.81 3.73
N ASP A 169 -4.08 -17.91 3.35
CA ASP A 169 -3.96 -19.21 4.02
C ASP A 169 -2.65 -19.95 3.69
N ASN A 170 -1.78 -19.38 2.85
CA ASN A 170 -0.45 -19.92 2.61
C ASN A 170 0.44 -19.75 3.85
N PRO A 171 1.10 -20.82 4.34
CA PRO A 171 1.93 -20.76 5.55
C PRO A 171 3.11 -19.78 5.47
N ALA A 172 3.59 -19.45 4.27
CA ALA A 172 4.68 -18.49 4.09
C ALA A 172 4.28 -17.05 4.42
N VAL A 173 2.99 -16.72 4.26
CA VAL A 173 2.43 -15.39 4.50
C VAL A 173 1.60 -15.39 5.78
N GLY A 174 0.70 -16.35 5.93
CA GLY A 174 -0.20 -16.48 7.07
C GLY A 174 -1.32 -15.44 7.08
N TRP A 175 -2.11 -15.52 8.15
CA TRP A 175 -3.22 -14.63 8.44
C TRP A 175 -2.78 -13.47 9.31
N GLY A 176 -3.31 -12.30 9.07
CA GLY A 176 -3.19 -11.19 10.00
C GLY A 176 -3.23 -9.82 9.33
N ARG A 177 -3.68 -8.85 10.11
CA ARG A 177 -3.69 -7.43 9.74
C ARG A 177 -2.47 -6.74 10.32
N SER A 178 -1.91 -5.84 9.55
CA SER A 178 -0.97 -4.85 10.08
C SER A 178 -1.74 -3.58 10.47
N THR A 179 -1.39 -2.99 11.60
CA THR A 179 -1.88 -1.66 11.97
C THR A 179 -1.38 -0.58 11.01
N ASP A 180 -0.26 -0.86 10.32
CA ASP A 180 0.33 0.06 9.34
C ASP A 180 -0.37 -0.03 7.98
N TYR A 181 -1.14 -1.10 7.72
CA TYR A 181 -1.90 -1.33 6.50
C TYR A 181 -3.36 -1.69 6.83
N PRO A 182 -4.15 -0.75 7.35
CA PRO A 182 -5.46 -1.06 7.95
C PRO A 182 -6.59 -1.26 6.93
N TYR A 183 -6.38 -0.89 5.66
CA TYR A 183 -7.45 -0.82 4.65
C TYR A 183 -7.37 -1.96 3.64
N GLN A 184 -8.45 -2.72 3.52
CA GLN A 184 -8.58 -3.81 2.57
C GLN A 184 -8.81 -3.28 1.16
N GLU A 185 -7.80 -3.44 0.29
CA GLU A 185 -7.90 -3.05 -1.12
C GLU A 185 -8.74 -4.04 -1.92
N GLY A 186 -8.43 -5.31 -1.82
CA GLY A 186 -9.09 -6.35 -2.58
C GLY A 186 -8.39 -7.69 -2.49
N SER A 187 -8.91 -8.65 -3.25
CA SER A 187 -8.34 -9.99 -3.30
C SER A 187 -8.08 -10.44 -4.72
N PHE A 188 -6.98 -11.13 -4.90
CA PHE A 188 -6.44 -11.58 -6.17
C PHE A 188 -6.41 -13.10 -6.20
N PHE A 189 -6.86 -13.69 -7.29
CA PHE A 189 -6.94 -15.13 -7.45
C PHE A 189 -6.98 -15.54 -8.93
N GLY A 190 -6.80 -16.81 -9.20
CA GLY A 190 -6.80 -17.36 -10.55
C GLY A 190 -5.75 -18.43 -10.76
N ASN A 191 -5.50 -18.75 -12.01
CA ASN A 191 -4.40 -19.61 -12.43
C ASN A 191 -3.88 -19.14 -13.80
N ILE A 192 -2.79 -18.35 -13.80
CA ILE A 192 -2.17 -17.82 -15.01
C ILE A 192 -1.37 -18.88 -15.79
N PHE A 193 -1.21 -20.10 -15.24
CA PHE A 193 -0.55 -21.22 -15.88
C PHE A 193 -1.49 -22.06 -16.75
N THR A 194 -2.77 -21.78 -16.77
CA THR A 194 -3.74 -22.48 -17.62
C THR A 194 -3.81 -21.87 -19.03
N SER A 195 -4.37 -22.59 -19.98
CA SER A 195 -4.70 -22.09 -21.31
C SER A 195 -6.22 -22.21 -21.56
N PRO A 196 -6.97 -21.09 -21.67
CA PRO A 196 -6.52 -19.70 -21.47
C PRO A 196 -6.15 -19.39 -20.01
N PRO A 197 -5.29 -18.39 -19.76
CA PRO A 197 -4.95 -17.96 -18.42
C PRO A 197 -6.16 -17.42 -17.68
N LYS A 198 -6.24 -17.68 -16.37
CA LYS A 198 -7.30 -17.16 -15.49
C LYS A 198 -6.70 -16.16 -14.50
N ALA A 199 -7.17 -14.94 -14.57
CA ALA A 199 -6.73 -13.84 -13.69
C ALA A 199 -7.96 -13.07 -13.21
N TYR A 200 -8.16 -13.03 -11.90
CA TYR A 200 -9.33 -12.46 -11.27
C TYR A 200 -8.94 -11.50 -10.14
N TYR A 201 -9.80 -10.52 -9.94
CA TYR A 201 -9.72 -9.54 -8.88
C TYR A 201 -11.12 -9.22 -8.38
N CYS A 202 -11.28 -9.00 -7.08
CA CYS A 202 -12.50 -8.46 -6.49
C CYS A 202 -12.15 -7.33 -5.51
N ASN A 203 -13.07 -6.39 -5.35
CA ASN A 203 -12.90 -5.23 -4.49
C ASN A 203 -12.98 -5.60 -3.01
N GLY A 204 -12.06 -5.05 -2.22
CA GLY A 204 -12.15 -5.07 -0.77
C GLY A 204 -13.14 -4.02 -0.25
N LYS A 205 -13.53 -4.16 1.00
CA LYS A 205 -14.53 -3.28 1.63
C LYS A 205 -14.11 -1.80 1.67
N ASP A 206 -12.80 -1.52 1.77
CA ASP A 206 -12.29 -0.15 1.92
C ASP A 206 -11.98 0.50 0.55
N PHE A 207 -11.82 -0.29 -0.50
CA PHE A 207 -11.62 0.21 -1.85
C PHE A 207 -12.87 0.90 -2.40
N ASP A 208 -14.03 0.29 -2.28
CA ASP A 208 -15.27 0.83 -2.84
C ASP A 208 -15.73 2.12 -2.15
N VAL A 209 -15.34 2.31 -0.91
CA VAL A 209 -15.62 3.56 -0.19
C VAL A 209 -14.55 4.63 -0.40
N GLY A 210 -13.53 4.33 -1.23
CA GLY A 210 -12.51 5.28 -1.64
C GLY A 210 -11.46 5.58 -0.58
N LEU A 211 -11.27 4.69 0.41
CA LEU A 211 -10.18 4.82 1.38
C LEU A 211 -8.83 4.41 0.80
N VAL A 212 -8.86 3.61 -0.25
CA VAL A 212 -7.66 3.14 -0.93
C VAL A 212 -7.74 3.57 -2.39
N PRO A 213 -6.85 4.42 -2.89
CA PRO A 213 -6.82 4.75 -4.30
C PRO A 213 -6.52 3.51 -5.14
N GLY A 214 -7.28 3.34 -6.23
CA GLY A 214 -7.10 2.23 -7.15
C GLY A 214 -5.73 2.31 -7.82
N ARG A 215 -4.97 1.23 -7.74
CA ARG A 215 -3.72 1.06 -8.50
C ARG A 215 -3.92 0.26 -9.79
N LEU A 216 -5.12 -0.28 -9.95
CA LEU A 216 -5.58 -0.99 -11.13
C LEU A 216 -6.44 0.00 -11.93
N GLY A 217 -5.92 0.59 -13.00
CA GLY A 217 -6.67 1.50 -13.86
C GLY A 217 -7.66 0.76 -14.77
N ALA A 218 -8.46 1.51 -15.52
CA ALA A 218 -9.46 0.98 -16.47
C ALA A 218 -8.85 0.01 -17.52
N THR A 219 -7.57 0.14 -17.83
CA THR A 219 -6.83 -0.77 -18.71
C THR A 219 -6.49 -2.12 -18.08
N SER A 220 -6.65 -2.29 -16.76
CA SER A 220 -6.47 -3.58 -16.10
C SER A 220 -7.58 -4.58 -16.45
N GLY A 221 -8.71 -4.14 -16.96
CA GLY A 221 -9.76 -5.00 -17.51
C GLY A 221 -9.30 -5.93 -18.65
N SER A 222 -8.11 -5.67 -19.23
CA SER A 222 -7.49 -6.58 -20.19
C SER A 222 -6.74 -7.77 -19.56
N ILE A 223 -6.33 -7.65 -18.29
CA ILE A 223 -5.66 -8.73 -17.54
C ILE A 223 -6.69 -9.50 -16.72
N TYR A 224 -7.53 -8.76 -15.97
CA TYR A 224 -8.50 -9.38 -15.09
C TYR A 224 -9.79 -9.67 -15.83
N GLN A 225 -10.17 -10.93 -15.81
CA GLN A 225 -11.47 -11.36 -16.30
C GLN A 225 -12.51 -11.05 -15.23
N ASN A 226 -13.70 -10.66 -15.65
CA ASN A 226 -14.82 -10.57 -14.70
C ASN A 226 -15.21 -11.99 -14.30
N PRO A 227 -14.98 -12.41 -13.06
CA PRO A 227 -15.29 -13.77 -12.64
C PRO A 227 -16.80 -14.01 -12.48
N TYR A 228 -17.62 -12.95 -12.60
CA TYR A 228 -18.97 -12.96 -12.09
C TYR A 228 -19.98 -12.52 -13.13
N ALA A 229 -20.85 -13.45 -13.51
CA ALA A 229 -22.00 -13.18 -14.38
C ALA A 229 -23.07 -12.29 -13.73
N SER A 230 -22.97 -12.02 -12.42
CA SER A 230 -24.01 -11.36 -11.60
C SER A 230 -23.77 -9.89 -11.27
N GLY A 231 -22.67 -9.29 -11.72
CA GLY A 231 -22.45 -7.84 -11.63
C GLY A 231 -21.95 -7.28 -10.29
N SER A 232 -21.77 -8.08 -9.22
CA SER A 232 -21.11 -7.60 -8.02
C SER A 232 -19.58 -7.62 -8.18
N SER A 233 -18.90 -6.63 -7.62
CA SER A 233 -17.43 -6.56 -7.59
C SER A 233 -16.84 -6.90 -6.21
N TYR A 234 -17.69 -7.10 -5.21
CA TYR A 234 -17.25 -7.30 -3.81
C TYR A 234 -16.70 -8.70 -3.54
N CYS A 235 -15.53 -8.78 -2.90
CA CYS A 235 -14.94 -10.06 -2.50
C CYS A 235 -15.86 -10.86 -1.57
N ALA A 236 -16.55 -10.19 -0.65
CA ALA A 236 -17.42 -10.84 0.32
C ALA A 236 -18.55 -11.68 -0.31
N ASP A 237 -18.95 -11.37 -1.55
CA ASP A 237 -20.02 -12.09 -2.24
C ASP A 237 -19.57 -13.43 -2.86
N TYR A 238 -18.26 -13.63 -2.99
CA TYR A 238 -17.69 -14.74 -3.76
C TYR A 238 -16.58 -15.51 -3.06
N CYS A 239 -16.04 -14.91 -2.01
CA CYS A 239 -14.90 -15.45 -1.31
C CYS A 239 -15.34 -16.04 0.03
N LYS A 240 -14.71 -17.14 0.41
CA LYS A 240 -14.91 -17.76 1.72
C LYS A 240 -14.03 -17.06 2.73
N ALA A 241 -14.65 -16.45 3.74
CA ALA A 241 -13.95 -15.75 4.81
C ALA A 241 -12.94 -16.64 5.53
N ALA A 242 -11.87 -16.04 6.04
CA ALA A 242 -10.90 -16.72 6.88
C ALA A 242 -11.55 -17.20 8.18
N PRO A 243 -11.16 -18.39 8.71
CA PRO A 243 -11.71 -18.91 9.94
C PRO A 243 -11.27 -18.08 11.15
N ALA A 244 -12.13 -17.96 12.15
CA ALA A 244 -11.71 -17.44 13.46
C ALA A 244 -10.66 -18.39 14.10
N PRO A 245 -9.62 -17.90 14.78
CA PRO A 245 -9.41 -16.55 15.30
C PRO A 245 -8.52 -15.65 14.41
N SER A 246 -8.54 -15.86 13.09
CA SER A 246 -7.88 -14.87 12.21
C SER A 246 -8.43 -13.49 12.58
N THR A 247 -7.61 -12.46 12.58
CA THR A 247 -8.06 -11.08 12.83
C THR A 247 -8.97 -10.57 11.70
N GLY A 248 -9.40 -11.44 10.89
CA GLY A 248 -10.59 -11.85 10.28
C GLY A 248 -11.17 -11.10 9.13
N ASP A 249 -10.45 -10.41 8.28
CA ASP A 249 -11.07 -9.82 7.08
C ASP A 249 -10.48 -10.36 5.76
N GLY A 250 -9.61 -11.37 5.81
CA GLY A 250 -9.07 -12.07 4.64
C GLY A 250 -9.97 -13.22 4.18
N PHE A 251 -9.55 -13.87 3.11
CA PHE A 251 -10.31 -14.97 2.51
C PHE A 251 -9.43 -16.20 2.31
N THR A 252 -10.01 -17.39 2.51
CA THR A 252 -9.33 -18.68 2.27
C THR A 252 -9.37 -19.12 0.82
N SER A 253 -10.41 -18.72 0.12
CA SER A 253 -10.58 -19.00 -1.31
C SER A 253 -11.59 -18.06 -1.94
N CYS A 254 -11.44 -17.80 -3.23
CA CYS A 254 -12.43 -17.11 -4.06
C CYS A 254 -12.77 -18.00 -5.26
N ASN A 255 -14.06 -18.29 -5.48
CA ASN A 255 -14.49 -19.26 -6.49
C ASN A 255 -13.77 -20.63 -6.40
N GLY A 256 -13.45 -21.07 -5.18
CA GLY A 256 -12.71 -22.32 -4.95
C GLY A 256 -11.22 -22.28 -5.28
N MET A 257 -10.68 -21.12 -5.69
CA MET A 257 -9.26 -20.92 -5.96
C MET A 257 -8.56 -20.30 -4.77
N ARG A 258 -7.25 -20.57 -4.64
CA ARG A 258 -6.39 -19.91 -3.65
C ARG A 258 -6.33 -18.42 -3.90
N VAL A 259 -6.23 -17.65 -2.82
CA VAL A 259 -6.38 -16.19 -2.85
C VAL A 259 -5.31 -15.50 -2.03
N VAL A 260 -4.94 -14.31 -2.44
CA VAL A 260 -4.15 -13.34 -1.67
C VAL A 260 -4.98 -12.08 -1.50
N THR A 261 -5.22 -11.69 -0.26
CA THR A 261 -5.87 -10.42 0.09
C THR A 261 -4.81 -9.35 0.31
N VAL A 262 -5.03 -8.18 -0.25
CA VAL A 262 -4.13 -7.03 -0.18
C VAL A 262 -4.71 -5.98 0.74
N TRP A 263 -3.85 -5.48 1.63
CA TRP A 263 -4.13 -4.38 2.53
C TRP A 263 -3.17 -3.22 2.25
N ARG A 264 -3.67 -2.02 2.42
CA ARG A 264 -2.93 -0.79 2.14
C ARG A 264 -3.17 0.26 3.21
N ASN A 265 -2.44 1.36 3.08
CA ASN A 265 -2.63 2.57 3.85
C ASN A 265 -2.98 3.74 2.93
N PHE A 266 -3.27 4.91 3.51
CA PHE A 266 -3.40 6.15 2.75
C PHE A 266 -2.12 6.45 1.99
N ASP A 267 -2.28 6.88 0.75
CA ASP A 267 -1.18 7.36 -0.05
C ASP A 267 -0.97 8.86 0.22
N PRO A 268 0.17 9.27 0.78
CA PRO A 268 0.43 10.67 1.11
C PRO A 268 0.53 11.59 -0.13
N SER A 269 0.72 11.03 -1.32
CA SER A 269 0.70 11.78 -2.58
C SER A 269 -0.71 12.09 -3.07
N VAL A 270 -1.72 11.38 -2.57
CA VAL A 270 -3.13 11.54 -2.95
C VAL A 270 -3.79 12.60 -2.08
N GLU A 271 -4.65 13.41 -2.69
CA GLU A 271 -5.52 14.36 -2.00
C GLU A 271 -6.88 13.71 -1.76
N TYR A 272 -7.40 13.88 -0.56
CA TYR A 272 -8.65 13.28 -0.10
C TYR A 272 -9.67 14.33 0.26
N THR A 273 -10.95 13.96 0.15
CA THR A 273 -12.11 14.74 0.60
C THR A 273 -12.86 13.95 1.66
N VAL A 274 -13.25 14.61 2.75
CA VAL A 274 -13.92 13.99 3.90
C VAL A 274 -15.38 14.40 3.90
N TYR A 275 -16.29 13.42 3.73
CA TYR A 275 -17.74 13.64 3.58
C TYR A 275 -18.48 13.28 4.87
N ASN A 276 -19.39 14.14 5.30
CA ASN A 276 -20.30 13.84 6.38
C ASN A 276 -21.46 12.95 5.91
N ARG A 277 -21.76 11.89 6.70
CA ARG A 277 -22.81 10.91 6.33
C ARG A 277 -24.20 11.54 6.27
N LYS A 278 -24.54 12.43 7.20
CA LYS A 278 -25.86 13.04 7.28
C LYS A 278 -26.13 14.04 6.17
N SER A 279 -25.22 15.00 6.02
CA SER A 279 -25.41 16.13 5.12
C SER A 279 -24.95 15.90 3.69
N GLY A 280 -24.09 14.89 3.46
CA GLY A 280 -23.38 14.71 2.20
C GLY A 280 -22.37 15.81 1.89
N LYS A 281 -22.18 16.79 2.80
CA LYS A 281 -21.22 17.88 2.66
C LYS A 281 -19.83 17.46 3.08
N VAL A 282 -18.84 18.29 2.72
CA VAL A 282 -17.42 17.97 2.95
C VAL A 282 -16.82 18.89 3.99
N MET A 283 -15.82 18.41 4.71
CA MET A 283 -14.98 19.24 5.57
C MET A 283 -14.22 20.26 4.73
N SER A 284 -14.29 21.53 5.13
CA SER A 284 -13.64 22.67 4.47
C SER A 284 -13.13 23.65 5.50
N ILE A 285 -12.04 24.33 5.19
CA ILE A 285 -11.63 25.48 5.99
C ILE A 285 -12.57 26.66 5.70
N ALA A 286 -13.16 27.23 6.74
CA ALA A 286 -14.10 28.35 6.66
C ALA A 286 -13.55 29.50 5.80
N GLY A 287 -14.33 29.91 4.78
CA GLY A 287 -13.92 30.93 3.82
C GLY A 287 -12.65 30.62 3.02
N GLY A 288 -12.18 29.38 3.03
CA GLY A 288 -10.92 29.01 2.38
C GLY A 288 -9.70 29.73 2.97
N SER A 289 -9.73 30.07 4.24
CA SER A 289 -8.70 30.82 4.97
C SER A 289 -7.34 30.10 4.95
N LYS A 290 -6.26 30.88 4.97
CA LYS A 290 -4.88 30.39 5.19
C LYS A 290 -4.34 30.82 6.57
N VAL A 291 -5.20 31.35 7.44
CA VAL A 291 -4.81 31.86 8.75
C VAL A 291 -4.94 30.74 9.80
N SER A 292 -3.99 30.70 10.72
CA SER A 292 -4.04 29.83 11.90
C SER A 292 -5.33 30.07 12.70
N ASN A 293 -5.85 29.02 13.34
CA ASN A 293 -7.11 29.01 14.09
C ASN A 293 -8.38 29.20 13.22
N ALA A 294 -8.28 29.17 11.89
CA ALA A 294 -9.49 29.14 11.08
C ALA A 294 -10.25 27.83 11.31
N ARG A 295 -11.57 27.92 11.51
CA ARG A 295 -12.43 26.78 11.80
C ARG A 295 -12.54 25.83 10.60
N VAL A 296 -12.71 24.57 10.90
CA VAL A 296 -13.23 23.59 9.95
C VAL A 296 -14.76 23.62 10.01
N THR A 297 -15.38 23.72 8.85
CA THR A 297 -16.83 23.73 8.65
C THR A 297 -17.23 22.72 7.60
N GLN A 298 -18.50 22.41 7.49
CA GLN A 298 -18.98 21.66 6.32
C GLN A 298 -19.40 22.61 5.19
N ALA A 299 -19.16 22.20 3.93
CA ALA A 299 -19.53 22.96 2.74
C ALA A 299 -19.98 22.02 1.62
N ALA A 300 -20.74 22.54 0.65
CA ALA A 300 -21.01 21.80 -0.58
C ALA A 300 -19.70 21.50 -1.31
N TYR A 301 -19.57 20.29 -1.86
CA TYR A 301 -18.35 19.89 -2.55
C TYR A 301 -18.11 20.74 -3.81
N ASP A 302 -16.90 21.28 -3.91
CA ASP A 302 -16.40 21.96 -5.11
C ASP A 302 -15.00 21.40 -5.45
N ALA A 303 -14.91 20.75 -6.60
CA ALA A 303 -13.67 20.11 -7.06
C ALA A 303 -12.50 21.10 -7.22
N ASN A 304 -12.77 22.38 -7.48
CA ASN A 304 -11.73 23.39 -7.65
C ASN A 304 -11.28 24.03 -6.33
N ASN A 305 -11.95 23.72 -5.22
CA ASN A 305 -11.65 24.33 -3.93
C ASN A 305 -10.67 23.50 -3.10
N SER A 306 -9.40 23.87 -3.12
CA SER A 306 -8.34 23.17 -2.39
C SER A 306 -8.46 23.25 -0.86
N SER A 307 -9.33 24.13 -0.32
CA SER A 307 -9.61 24.15 1.13
C SER A 307 -10.45 22.98 1.63
N MET A 308 -11.03 22.20 0.70
CA MET A 308 -11.81 20.98 0.97
C MET A 308 -10.96 19.71 0.84
N ARG A 309 -9.68 19.85 0.48
CA ARG A 309 -8.79 18.74 0.20
C ARG A 309 -7.74 18.57 1.30
N TRP A 310 -7.43 17.32 1.60
CA TRP A 310 -6.55 16.92 2.69
C TRP A 310 -5.55 15.89 2.22
N ARG A 311 -4.28 16.01 2.62
CA ARG A 311 -3.31 14.91 2.55
C ARG A 311 -3.30 14.19 3.89
N ILE A 312 -3.30 12.86 3.85
CA ILE A 312 -3.41 12.02 5.04
C ILE A 312 -2.13 11.20 5.15
N VAL A 313 -1.47 11.30 6.28
CA VAL A 313 -0.23 10.56 6.56
C VAL A 313 -0.38 9.84 7.89
N GLN A 314 -0.06 8.56 7.91
CA GLN A 314 0.08 7.81 9.16
C GLN A 314 1.38 8.21 9.86
N ILE A 315 1.28 8.61 11.11
CA ILE A 315 2.43 9.05 11.93
C ILE A 315 2.92 7.91 12.84
N SER A 316 1.98 7.10 13.30
CA SER A 316 2.24 5.88 14.08
C SER A 316 1.03 4.94 13.94
N PRO A 317 1.08 3.69 14.38
CA PRO A 317 -0.05 2.78 14.28
C PRO A 317 -1.35 3.42 14.74
N ASN A 318 -2.36 3.41 13.87
CA ASN A 318 -3.70 4.02 14.06
C ASN A 318 -3.74 5.53 14.33
N ASN A 319 -2.64 6.27 14.17
CA ASN A 319 -2.61 7.72 14.32
C ASN A 319 -2.29 8.42 13.00
N TYR A 320 -3.17 9.26 12.55
CA TYR A 320 -3.12 9.95 11.25
C TYR A 320 -3.07 11.45 11.43
N LYS A 321 -2.35 12.12 10.54
CA LYS A 321 -2.30 13.57 10.42
C LYS A 321 -2.98 14.00 9.12
N PHE A 322 -3.81 15.01 9.19
CA PHE A 322 -4.50 15.64 8.04
C PHE A 322 -3.90 16.99 7.77
N THR A 323 -3.31 17.17 6.60
CA THR A 323 -2.77 18.46 6.15
C THR A 323 -3.70 19.05 5.09
N ASN A 324 -4.20 20.25 5.31
CA ASN A 324 -5.04 20.94 4.33
C ASN A 324 -4.21 21.38 3.13
N VAL A 325 -4.68 21.06 1.93
CA VAL A 325 -3.94 21.30 0.67
C VAL A 325 -3.75 22.79 0.40
N LYS A 326 -4.74 23.63 0.76
CA LYS A 326 -4.69 25.07 0.48
C LYS A 326 -3.75 25.84 1.41
N SER A 327 -3.77 25.52 2.70
CA SER A 327 -3.04 26.26 3.71
C SER A 327 -1.71 25.64 4.10
N GLY A 328 -1.55 24.31 3.90
CA GLY A 328 -0.43 23.53 4.41
C GLY A 328 -0.48 23.31 5.93
N MET A 329 -1.54 23.79 6.62
CA MET A 329 -1.73 23.58 8.04
C MET A 329 -2.44 22.26 8.33
N VAL A 330 -2.29 21.75 9.54
CA VAL A 330 -2.89 20.49 9.95
C VAL A 330 -4.20 20.68 10.69
N MET A 331 -5.04 19.66 10.67
CA MET A 331 -6.29 19.59 11.45
C MET A 331 -5.96 19.48 12.93
N ASP A 332 -6.58 20.31 13.76
CA ASP A 332 -6.22 20.53 15.17
C ASP A 332 -7.44 20.70 16.05
N MET A 333 -7.47 20.04 17.22
CA MET A 333 -8.43 20.34 18.27
C MET A 333 -7.98 21.61 19.02
N MET A 334 -8.79 22.66 18.97
CA MET A 334 -8.45 23.97 19.53
C MET A 334 -7.92 23.85 20.96
N ALA A 335 -6.72 24.39 21.17
CA ALA A 335 -6.02 24.41 22.45
C ALA A 335 -5.81 23.03 23.12
N GLY A 336 -5.94 21.93 22.36
CA GLY A 336 -5.86 20.58 22.91
C GLY A 336 -6.97 20.26 23.93
N SER A 337 -8.09 20.97 23.85
CA SER A 337 -9.25 20.73 24.70
C SER A 337 -9.93 19.40 24.34
N THR A 338 -10.48 18.71 25.35
CA THR A 338 -11.28 17.49 25.22
C THR A 338 -12.73 17.70 25.65
N ALA A 339 -13.17 18.95 25.75
CA ALA A 339 -14.53 19.28 26.13
C ALA A 339 -15.45 19.19 24.90
N ASP A 340 -16.67 18.69 25.10
CA ASP A 340 -17.73 18.72 24.11
C ASP A 340 -17.95 20.12 23.56
N GLY A 341 -18.07 20.27 22.26
CA GLY A 341 -18.23 21.55 21.58
C GLY A 341 -16.91 22.28 21.27
N THR A 342 -15.74 21.66 21.56
CA THR A 342 -14.44 22.20 21.16
C THR A 342 -14.34 22.28 19.64
N ASP A 343 -13.99 23.46 19.12
CA ASP A 343 -13.89 23.71 17.68
C ASP A 343 -12.75 22.91 17.04
N LEU A 344 -13.02 22.32 15.90
CA LEU A 344 -12.00 21.82 14.98
C LEU A 344 -11.47 22.99 14.16
N ILE A 345 -10.15 23.17 14.16
CA ILE A 345 -9.45 24.25 13.47
C ILE A 345 -8.33 23.74 12.57
N GLN A 346 -7.75 24.63 11.77
CA GLN A 346 -6.41 24.41 11.21
C GLN A 346 -5.36 25.14 12.05
N TYR A 347 -4.21 24.50 12.24
CA TYR A 347 -3.09 25.06 12.98
C TYR A 347 -1.74 24.63 12.36
N PRO A 348 -0.66 25.41 12.52
CA PRO A 348 0.68 24.92 12.14
C PRO A 348 1.00 23.59 12.81
N ASP A 349 1.66 22.69 12.08
CA ASP A 349 2.11 21.42 12.63
C ASP A 349 3.12 21.65 13.77
N ASN A 350 2.76 21.25 14.97
CA ASN A 350 3.60 21.36 16.17
C ASN A 350 3.90 20.00 16.81
N GLY A 351 3.47 18.89 16.16
CA GLY A 351 3.63 17.54 16.65
C GLY A 351 2.75 17.16 17.83
N GLY A 352 1.77 17.99 18.19
CA GLY A 352 0.84 17.75 19.30
C GLY A 352 -0.10 16.58 19.04
N VAL A 353 -0.46 15.84 20.10
CA VAL A 353 -1.41 14.72 20.00
C VAL A 353 -2.84 15.17 19.65
N ASN A 354 -3.17 16.44 19.87
CA ASN A 354 -4.40 17.09 19.44
C ASN A 354 -4.47 17.33 17.91
N GLN A 355 -3.39 17.03 17.18
CA GLN A 355 -3.29 17.04 15.73
C GLN A 355 -3.30 15.63 15.12
N LEU A 356 -3.51 14.61 15.94
CA LEU A 356 -3.55 13.22 15.52
C LEU A 356 -4.97 12.64 15.64
N TRP A 357 -5.32 11.79 14.68
CA TRP A 357 -6.67 11.28 14.49
C TRP A 357 -6.67 9.77 14.36
N THR A 358 -7.68 9.12 14.93
CA THR A 358 -7.92 7.69 14.79
C THR A 358 -9.24 7.43 14.08
N PHE A 359 -9.34 6.31 13.35
CA PHE A 359 -10.55 5.91 12.63
C PHE A 359 -11.09 4.62 13.20
N THR A 360 -12.38 4.60 13.49
CA THR A 360 -13.10 3.38 13.85
C THR A 360 -14.23 3.16 12.85
N PRO A 361 -14.24 2.03 12.10
CA PRO A 361 -15.31 1.74 11.17
C PRO A 361 -16.67 1.71 11.86
N THR A 362 -17.69 2.31 11.24
CA THR A 362 -19.08 2.29 11.71
C THR A 362 -20.01 1.48 10.81
N GLY A 363 -19.47 0.92 9.71
CA GLY A 363 -20.19 0.21 8.67
C GLY A 363 -20.48 1.09 7.45
N ASP A 364 -20.85 0.47 6.34
CA ASP A 364 -21.25 1.12 5.08
C ASP A 364 -20.22 2.14 4.54
N GLY A 365 -18.90 1.92 4.85
CA GLY A 365 -17.82 2.80 4.41
C GLY A 365 -17.71 4.11 5.16
N TYR A 366 -18.31 4.21 6.33
CA TYR A 366 -18.19 5.35 7.22
C TYR A 366 -17.35 5.02 8.45
N TYR A 367 -16.81 6.08 9.04
CA TYR A 367 -15.91 6.03 10.18
C TYR A 367 -16.31 7.04 11.23
N LYS A 368 -16.13 6.65 12.48
CA LYS A 368 -15.96 7.55 13.60
C LYS A 368 -14.54 8.13 13.54
N PHE A 369 -14.37 9.43 13.50
CA PHE A 369 -13.08 10.11 13.64
C PHE A 369 -12.93 10.58 15.06
N SER A 370 -11.95 10.02 15.77
CA SER A 370 -11.65 10.44 17.14
C SER A 370 -10.34 11.21 17.20
N PRO A 371 -10.26 12.33 17.91
CA PRO A 371 -8.96 12.90 18.24
C PRO A 371 -8.18 11.92 19.12
N SER A 372 -6.89 11.76 18.88
CA SER A 372 -6.07 10.80 19.63
C SER A 372 -5.98 11.12 21.11
N ILE A 373 -6.19 12.38 21.48
CA ILE A 373 -6.28 12.83 22.88
C ILE A 373 -7.57 12.39 23.58
N ASN A 374 -8.62 12.04 22.82
CA ASN A 374 -9.92 11.64 23.37
C ASN A 374 -10.64 10.60 22.50
N ALA A 375 -10.29 9.33 22.68
CA ALA A 375 -10.89 8.22 21.92
C ALA A 375 -12.40 8.02 22.15
N LYS A 376 -12.99 8.63 23.18
CA LYS A 376 -14.44 8.57 23.46
C LYS A 376 -15.25 9.54 22.62
N ALA A 377 -14.64 10.61 22.17
CA ALA A 377 -15.27 11.60 21.30
C ALA A 377 -15.18 11.26 19.83
N SER A 378 -15.87 12.01 19.01
CA SER A 378 -15.83 12.00 17.55
C SER A 378 -15.90 13.42 17.03
N LEU A 379 -15.42 13.62 15.80
CA LEU A 379 -15.77 14.81 15.04
C LEU A 379 -17.28 14.81 14.76
N ASP A 380 -17.91 15.93 15.04
CA ASP A 380 -19.36 16.14 15.02
C ASP A 380 -19.69 17.41 14.20
N VAL A 381 -20.73 17.39 13.41
CA VAL A 381 -21.29 18.61 12.85
C VAL A 381 -22.23 19.22 13.89
N HIS A 382 -21.85 20.36 14.41
CA HIS A 382 -22.56 21.06 15.50
C HIS A 382 -24.07 21.12 15.31
N GLY A 383 -24.79 20.75 16.37
CA GLY A 383 -26.24 20.82 16.40
C GLY A 383 -26.94 19.94 15.39
N ASP A 384 -26.28 18.86 14.93
CA ASP A 384 -26.82 17.94 13.93
C ASP A 384 -27.25 18.66 12.61
N ALA A 385 -26.57 19.77 12.28
CA ALA A 385 -26.93 20.65 11.18
C ALA A 385 -26.60 20.05 9.81
N SER A 386 -27.44 20.34 8.81
CA SER A 386 -27.17 20.01 7.40
C SER A 386 -26.86 21.26 6.56
N MET A 387 -26.87 22.46 7.15
CA MET A 387 -26.60 23.70 6.43
C MET A 387 -25.12 23.87 6.14
N GLU A 388 -24.82 24.60 5.07
CA GLU A 388 -23.47 25.02 4.75
C GLU A 388 -22.90 25.97 5.81
N GLY A 389 -21.60 25.88 6.10
CA GLY A 389 -20.94 26.70 7.10
C GLY A 389 -21.11 26.22 8.55
N ALA A 390 -21.88 25.16 8.80
CA ALA A 390 -21.95 24.59 10.14
C ALA A 390 -20.56 24.12 10.58
N LYS A 391 -20.16 24.47 11.81
CA LYS A 391 -18.84 24.12 12.34
C LYS A 391 -18.73 22.62 12.59
N VAL A 392 -17.51 22.12 12.48
CA VAL A 392 -17.13 20.80 12.96
C VAL A 392 -16.48 20.95 14.32
N GLU A 393 -16.85 20.11 15.26
CA GLU A 393 -16.41 20.17 16.64
C GLU A 393 -16.13 18.76 17.19
N GLU A 394 -15.49 18.70 18.34
CA GLU A 394 -15.42 17.48 19.15
C GLU A 394 -16.72 17.32 19.94
N TYR A 395 -17.27 16.11 19.94
CA TYR A 395 -18.41 15.77 20.79
C TYR A 395 -18.38 14.30 21.19
N ALA A 396 -18.96 14.00 22.36
CA ALA A 396 -19.09 12.62 22.81
C ALA A 396 -19.74 11.75 21.72
N TRP A 397 -19.20 10.57 21.50
CA TRP A 397 -19.74 9.65 20.48
C TRP A 397 -21.09 9.09 20.90
N VAL A 398 -22.13 9.37 20.12
CA VAL A 398 -23.50 8.84 20.31
C VAL A 398 -23.98 8.00 19.12
N GLY A 399 -23.15 7.83 18.09
CA GLY A 399 -23.47 7.00 16.93
C GLY A 399 -24.37 7.64 15.88
N SER A 400 -24.67 8.94 16.00
CA SER A 400 -25.49 9.67 15.03
C SER A 400 -24.77 9.89 13.70
N THR A 401 -25.53 10.09 12.61
CA THR A 401 -24.95 10.18 11.26
C THR A 401 -24.15 11.46 11.03
N ASN A 402 -24.37 12.55 11.79
CA ASN A 402 -23.55 13.76 11.74
C ASN A 402 -22.16 13.58 12.35
N GLN A 403 -21.93 12.46 13.09
CA GLN A 403 -20.64 12.04 13.63
C GLN A 403 -19.92 11.00 12.78
N GLN A 404 -20.49 10.64 11.63
CA GLN A 404 -19.96 9.61 10.76
C GLN A 404 -19.46 10.23 9.45
N TRP A 405 -18.27 9.82 9.05
CA TRP A 405 -17.54 10.42 7.95
C TRP A 405 -16.98 9.37 7.00
N SER A 406 -16.99 9.66 5.71
CA SER A 406 -16.26 8.86 4.71
C SER A 406 -15.12 9.68 4.12
N ILE A 407 -14.04 8.99 3.75
CA ILE A 407 -12.87 9.58 3.10
C ILE A 407 -12.84 9.07 1.66
N LYS A 408 -12.74 9.96 0.70
CA LYS A 408 -12.65 9.59 -0.71
C LYS A 408 -11.47 10.30 -1.35
N PRO A 409 -10.73 9.64 -2.28
CA PRO A 409 -9.76 10.31 -3.10
C PRO A 409 -10.43 11.47 -3.86
N HIS A 410 -9.72 12.58 -3.98
CA HIS A 410 -10.18 13.69 -4.80
C HIS A 410 -10.21 13.27 -6.28
N LYS A 411 -11.25 13.60 -7.01
CA LYS A 411 -11.51 13.07 -8.38
C LYS A 411 -10.40 13.32 -9.39
N ASP A 412 -9.66 14.43 -9.24
CA ASP A 412 -8.58 14.76 -10.16
C ASP A 412 -7.31 13.88 -10.00
N ASN A 413 -7.24 13.10 -8.91
CA ASN A 413 -6.15 12.14 -8.65
C ASN A 413 -6.50 10.70 -9.05
N LEU A 414 -7.75 10.45 -9.39
CA LEU A 414 -8.15 9.25 -10.08
C LEU A 414 -7.86 9.51 -11.55
N GLY A 415 -6.82 8.91 -12.10
CA GLY A 415 -6.55 8.98 -13.54
C GLY A 415 -7.84 8.74 -14.34
N PRO A 416 -7.88 9.04 -15.63
CA PRO A 416 -9.11 8.97 -16.42
C PRO A 416 -9.77 7.61 -16.24
N ASN A 417 -11.05 7.63 -15.80
CA ASN A 417 -11.89 6.44 -15.64
C ASN A 417 -12.00 5.68 -16.97
#